data_b04c303d5b368593fe05ad3c81691746
#
_entry.id   b04c303d5b368593fe05ad3c81691746
#
_cell.length_a   1.000
_cell.length_b   1.000
_cell.length_c   1.000
_cell.angle_alpha   90.00
_cell.angle_beta   90.00
_cell.angle_gamma   90.00
#
_symmetry.space_group_name_H-M   'P 1'
#
loop_
_entity.id
_entity.type
_entity.pdbx_description
1 polymer ?
#
loop_
_entity_poly.entity_id
_entity_poly.type
_entity_poly.pdbx_seq_one_letter_code
_entity_poly.pdbx_strand_id
1 'polypeptide(L)'
;SFRNCGADYRFANKNNSSSSYLSVHLSNLGDKPYKPQIVVEKVEEESKEKDRKEERERKKDKKEEKKIEEEIVSTNVLLYGPSVVESHKEEGGFFTQTKDKNLHFNGFDNTEKWKITIDSEIIGDIVEVDWYKNNKIQYLFNTATRIYLVDVLGNIVKPFPLTLPVKTQNQVHQ
;
A
#
# COMPACT_ATOMS: atom_id res chain seq x y z
N SER A 1 -67.31 24.21 25.83
CA SER A 1 -66.02 24.77 25.34
C SER A 1 -64.90 23.85 25.74
N PHE A 2 -64.56 22.88 24.86
CA PHE A 2 -63.41 22.02 25.07
C PHE A 2 -62.16 22.66 24.49
N ARG A 3 -61.14 22.88 25.33
CA ARG A 3 -59.86 23.38 24.89
C ARG A 3 -59.08 22.27 24.24
N ASN A 4 -58.40 22.57 23.13
CA ASN A 4 -57.45 21.70 22.48
C ASN A 4 -56.37 21.24 23.47
N CYS A 5 -56.35 19.98 23.82
CA CYS A 5 -55.25 19.34 24.51
C CYS A 5 -54.45 18.54 23.49
N GLY A 6 -53.38 19.11 22.98
CA GLY A 6 -52.36 18.37 22.28
C GLY A 6 -51.47 17.67 23.30
N ALA A 7 -51.37 16.39 23.24
CA ALA A 7 -50.42 15.63 24.05
C ALA A 7 -49.27 15.11 23.14
N ASP A 8 -48.09 15.64 23.43
CA ASP A 8 -46.87 15.13 22.79
C ASP A 8 -46.30 13.96 23.58
N TYR A 9 -46.27 12.80 22.99
CA TYR A 9 -45.63 11.64 23.61
C TYR A 9 -44.25 11.42 22.97
N ARG A 10 -43.20 11.47 23.78
CA ARG A 10 -41.83 11.18 23.40
C ARG A 10 -41.43 9.81 23.91
N PHE A 11 -41.08 8.91 22.99
CA PHE A 11 -40.51 7.62 23.34
C PHE A 11 -39.01 7.65 23.02
N ALA A 12 -38.19 7.49 24.04
CA ALA A 12 -36.73 7.33 23.88
C ALA A 12 -36.39 5.85 23.93
N ASN A 13 -35.83 5.32 22.86
CA ASN A 13 -35.26 3.98 22.86
C ASN A 13 -33.83 4.05 23.38
N LYS A 14 -33.53 3.31 24.46
CA LYS A 14 -32.26 3.41 25.22
C LYS A 14 -31.07 2.73 24.55
N ASN A 15 -31.26 2.06 23.40
CA ASN A 15 -30.23 1.18 22.85
C ASN A 15 -29.67 1.56 21.46
N ASN A 16 -30.04 2.71 20.91
CA ASN A 16 -29.38 3.22 19.69
C ASN A 16 -29.48 4.73 19.60
N SER A 17 -28.44 5.36 19.10
CA SER A 17 -28.27 6.80 18.98
C SER A 17 -29.19 7.50 17.96
N SER A 18 -30.24 6.85 17.50
CA SER A 18 -31.29 7.42 16.67
C SER A 18 -32.57 7.53 17.48
N SER A 19 -32.98 8.75 17.84
CA SER A 19 -34.25 9.04 18.44
C SER A 19 -35.31 9.15 17.36
N SER A 20 -36.25 8.19 17.36
CA SER A 20 -37.45 8.27 16.52
C SER A 20 -38.51 9.06 17.26
N TYR A 21 -39.01 10.11 16.67
CA TYR A 21 -40.11 10.89 17.20
C TYR A 21 -41.41 10.51 16.49
N LEU A 22 -42.40 10.05 17.26
CA LEU A 22 -43.76 9.89 16.77
C LEU A 22 -44.57 11.10 17.26
N SER A 23 -44.92 11.99 16.35
CA SER A 23 -45.83 13.09 16.63
C SER A 23 -47.23 12.69 16.21
N VAL A 24 -48.13 12.58 17.20
CA VAL A 24 -49.55 12.31 16.91
C VAL A 24 -50.32 13.61 17.09
N HIS A 25 -50.79 14.16 15.98
CA HIS A 25 -51.63 15.35 16.00
C HIS A 25 -53.09 14.89 15.99
N LEU A 26 -53.78 15.07 17.12
CA LEU A 26 -55.18 14.82 17.22
C LEU A 26 -55.94 16.12 16.91
N SER A 27 -56.36 16.33 15.70
CA SER A 27 -57.32 17.37 15.34
C SER A 27 -58.75 16.84 15.49
N ASN A 28 -59.58 17.65 16.08
CA ASN A 28 -60.99 17.34 16.29
C ASN A 28 -61.72 17.32 14.94
N LEU A 29 -61.75 16.15 14.29
CA LEU A 29 -62.51 15.87 13.08
C LEU A 29 -63.85 15.24 13.51
N GLY A 30 -64.91 16.03 13.38
CA GLY A 30 -66.27 15.58 13.72
C GLY A 30 -66.58 14.17 13.23
N ASP A 31 -67.46 13.49 13.89
CA ASP A 31 -68.14 12.21 13.79
C ASP A 31 -67.72 11.14 12.70
N LYS A 32 -66.51 11.23 12.17
CA LYS A 32 -65.96 10.14 11.29
C LYS A 32 -64.89 9.37 12.03
N PRO A 33 -64.94 8.03 12.07
CA PRO A 33 -63.90 7.25 12.71
C PRO A 33 -62.58 7.43 12.00
N TYR A 34 -61.60 7.96 12.74
CA TYR A 34 -60.22 8.08 12.28
C TYR A 34 -59.59 6.70 12.10
N LYS A 35 -59.16 6.39 10.87
CA LYS A 35 -58.30 5.23 10.58
C LYS A 35 -56.86 5.72 10.50
N PRO A 36 -55.99 5.40 11.46
CA PRO A 36 -54.59 5.78 11.40
C PRO A 36 -53.92 5.05 10.21
N GLN A 37 -53.44 5.79 9.24
CA GLN A 37 -52.53 5.24 8.26
C GLN A 37 -51.14 5.23 8.89
N ILE A 38 -50.65 4.07 9.22
CA ILE A 38 -49.31 3.87 9.72
C ILE A 38 -48.35 3.91 8.51
N VAL A 39 -47.66 5.02 8.30
CA VAL A 39 -46.60 5.15 7.29
C VAL A 39 -45.28 4.68 7.93
N VAL A 40 -45.16 3.37 8.19
CA VAL A 40 -43.95 2.79 8.78
C VAL A 40 -43.00 2.21 7.71
N GLU A 41 -43.51 1.92 6.52
CA GLU A 41 -42.75 1.17 5.51
C GLU A 41 -41.59 1.95 4.87
N LYS A 42 -41.63 3.29 4.76
CA LYS A 42 -40.59 4.06 4.06
C LYS A 42 -39.30 4.25 4.87
N VAL A 43 -39.40 4.31 6.19
CA VAL A 43 -38.21 4.56 7.05
C VAL A 43 -37.35 3.30 7.22
N GLU A 44 -37.95 2.12 7.16
CA GLU A 44 -37.22 0.85 7.28
C GLU A 44 -36.48 0.47 5.96
N GLU A 45 -36.98 0.87 4.81
CA GLU A 45 -36.31 0.62 3.52
C GLU A 45 -35.09 1.52 3.35
N GLU A 46 -35.18 2.81 3.72
CA GLU A 46 -34.06 3.75 3.64
C GLU A 46 -32.91 3.37 4.60
N SER A 47 -33.22 2.88 5.80
CA SER A 47 -32.21 2.42 6.74
C SER A 47 -31.48 1.15 6.24
N LYS A 48 -32.22 0.19 5.70
CA LYS A 48 -31.65 -1.04 5.12
C LYS A 48 -30.81 -0.80 3.88
N GLU A 49 -31.14 0.21 3.09
CA GLU A 49 -30.37 0.57 1.89
C GLU A 49 -29.06 1.28 2.27
N LYS A 50 -29.09 2.10 3.32
CA LYS A 50 -27.90 2.76 3.86
C LYS A 50 -26.92 1.75 4.46
N ASP A 51 -27.40 0.82 5.26
CA ASP A 51 -26.60 -0.26 5.85
C ASP A 51 -25.97 -1.15 4.77
N ARG A 52 -26.71 -1.46 3.69
CA ARG A 52 -26.20 -2.21 2.54
C ARG A 52 -25.11 -1.45 1.76
N LYS A 53 -25.23 -0.14 1.65
CA LYS A 53 -24.19 0.70 1.00
C LYS A 53 -22.93 0.73 1.82
N GLU A 54 -23.02 0.97 3.13
CA GLU A 54 -21.88 0.97 4.04
C GLU A 54 -21.18 -0.40 4.07
N GLU A 55 -21.93 -1.49 4.06
CA GLU A 55 -21.35 -2.84 4.02
C GLU A 55 -20.62 -3.12 2.69
N ARG A 56 -21.13 -2.60 1.57
CA ARG A 56 -20.45 -2.73 0.26
C ARG A 56 -19.18 -1.90 0.19
N GLU A 57 -19.15 -0.70 0.76
CA GLU A 57 -17.96 0.13 0.85
C GLU A 57 -16.91 -0.53 1.74
N ARG A 58 -17.25 -0.97 2.95
CA ARG A 58 -16.34 -1.71 3.83
C ARG A 58 -15.76 -2.98 3.20
N LYS A 59 -16.54 -3.66 2.36
CA LYS A 59 -16.05 -4.85 1.62
C LYS A 59 -15.09 -4.47 0.49
N LYS A 60 -15.30 -3.32 -0.16
CA LYS A 60 -14.38 -2.78 -1.16
C LYS A 60 -13.05 -2.36 -0.53
N ASP A 61 -13.11 -1.58 0.56
CA ASP A 61 -11.92 -1.11 1.27
C ASP A 61 -11.07 -2.28 1.76
N LYS A 62 -11.69 -3.29 2.40
CA LYS A 62 -10.97 -4.52 2.83
C LYS A 62 -10.37 -5.31 1.66
N LYS A 63 -11.01 -5.29 0.49
CA LYS A 63 -10.46 -5.99 -0.69
C LYS A 63 -9.30 -5.22 -1.30
N GLU A 64 -9.34 -3.90 -1.23
CA GLU A 64 -8.28 -3.01 -1.71
C GLU A 64 -7.07 -3.05 -0.76
N GLU A 65 -7.29 -2.98 0.56
CA GLU A 65 -6.25 -3.20 1.57
C GLU A 65 -5.55 -4.55 1.40
N LYS A 66 -6.32 -5.63 1.25
CA LYS A 66 -5.75 -6.96 1.04
C LYS A 66 -4.95 -7.07 -0.26
N LYS A 67 -5.39 -6.41 -1.32
CA LYS A 67 -4.66 -6.35 -2.58
C LYS A 67 -3.36 -5.58 -2.45
N ILE A 68 -3.36 -4.46 -1.71
CA ILE A 68 -2.17 -3.68 -1.41
C ILE A 68 -1.20 -4.49 -0.54
N GLU A 69 -1.66 -5.20 0.49
CA GLU A 69 -0.83 -6.09 1.29
C GLU A 69 -0.21 -7.23 0.46
N GLU A 70 -0.99 -7.88 -0.41
CA GLU A 70 -0.49 -8.92 -1.30
C GLU A 70 0.53 -8.38 -2.32
N GLU A 71 0.35 -7.15 -2.81
CA GLU A 71 1.29 -6.48 -3.72
C GLU A 71 2.58 -6.09 -3.00
N ILE A 72 2.51 -5.54 -1.79
CA ILE A 72 3.68 -5.21 -0.95
C ILE A 72 4.47 -6.48 -0.59
N VAL A 73 3.81 -7.56 -0.20
CA VAL A 73 4.47 -8.85 0.10
C VAL A 73 5.10 -9.43 -1.16
N SER A 74 4.49 -9.26 -2.33
CA SER A 74 5.01 -9.71 -3.61
C SER A 74 6.25 -8.94 -4.07
N THR A 75 6.35 -7.64 -3.78
CA THR A 75 7.50 -6.80 -4.17
C THR A 75 8.70 -6.97 -3.25
N ASN A 76 8.50 -7.36 -1.99
CA ASN A 76 9.57 -7.56 -1.01
C ASN A 76 10.25 -8.94 -1.09
N VAL A 77 9.93 -9.77 -2.07
CA VAL A 77 10.64 -11.04 -2.26
C VAL A 77 12.05 -10.76 -2.77
N LEU A 78 13.06 -11.18 -1.99
CA LEU A 78 14.46 -11.08 -2.39
C LEU A 78 14.74 -12.00 -3.58
N LEU A 79 15.33 -11.44 -4.63
CA LEU A 79 15.86 -12.19 -5.78
C LEU A 79 17.35 -12.44 -5.65
N TYR A 80 18.07 -11.56 -4.94
CA TYR A 80 19.52 -11.63 -4.79
C TYR A 80 19.92 -11.12 -3.40
N GLY A 81 20.97 -11.71 -2.85
CA GLY A 81 21.57 -11.29 -1.58
C GLY A 81 21.03 -12.03 -0.36
N PRO A 82 21.48 -11.63 0.82
CA PRO A 82 22.44 -10.54 1.03
C PRO A 82 23.85 -10.87 0.53
N SER A 83 24.41 -10.02 -0.32
CA SER A 83 25.83 -10.07 -0.72
C SER A 83 26.60 -9.04 0.10
N VAL A 84 27.48 -9.52 0.96
CA VAL A 84 28.27 -8.70 1.90
C VAL A 84 29.48 -8.10 1.20
N VAL A 85 29.70 -6.81 1.43
CA VAL A 85 30.87 -6.09 0.96
C VAL A 85 31.60 -5.52 2.17
N GLU A 86 32.80 -6.02 2.40
CA GLU A 86 33.71 -5.52 3.43
C GLU A 86 34.74 -4.59 2.77
N SER A 87 34.33 -3.37 2.50
CA SER A 87 35.29 -2.39 1.97
C SER A 87 36.27 -1.94 3.07
N HIS A 88 37.58 -2.02 2.79
CA HIS A 88 38.59 -1.52 3.68
C HIS A 88 38.69 0.02 3.71
N LYS A 89 38.02 0.71 2.79
CA LYS A 89 38.15 2.16 2.59
C LYS A 89 36.85 2.93 2.83
N GLU A 90 35.72 2.24 2.75
CA GLU A 90 34.39 2.83 2.89
C GLU A 90 33.59 2.06 3.94
N GLU A 91 32.50 2.63 4.41
CA GLU A 91 31.59 1.87 5.28
C GLU A 91 31.05 0.65 4.54
N GLY A 92 31.35 -0.53 5.06
CA GLY A 92 30.84 -1.79 4.51
C GLY A 92 29.32 -1.91 4.63
N GLY A 93 28.76 -2.90 3.95
CA GLY A 93 27.32 -3.14 3.94
C GLY A 93 26.97 -4.40 3.18
N PHE A 94 25.72 -4.48 2.77
CA PHE A 94 25.24 -5.60 1.99
C PHE A 94 24.27 -5.16 0.91
N PHE A 95 24.28 -5.90 -0.19
CA PHE A 95 23.36 -5.72 -1.31
C PHE A 95 22.19 -6.67 -1.22
N THR A 96 21.01 -6.17 -1.58
CA THR A 96 19.81 -6.98 -1.78
C THR A 96 19.07 -6.52 -3.02
N GLN A 97 18.51 -7.44 -3.77
CA GLN A 97 17.65 -7.12 -4.90
C GLN A 97 16.25 -7.67 -4.66
N THR A 98 15.24 -6.83 -4.93
CA THR A 98 13.82 -7.17 -4.81
C THR A 98 13.20 -7.40 -6.20
N LYS A 99 12.02 -8.03 -6.26
CA LYS A 99 11.31 -8.36 -7.52
C LYS A 99 10.93 -7.14 -8.36
N ASP A 100 10.83 -5.97 -7.74
CA ASP A 100 10.58 -4.71 -8.42
C ASP A 100 11.80 -4.17 -9.18
N LYS A 101 12.86 -5.00 -9.29
CA LYS A 101 14.13 -4.70 -9.99
C LYS A 101 14.93 -3.59 -9.32
N ASN A 102 14.72 -3.34 -8.06
CA ASN A 102 15.56 -2.44 -7.29
C ASN A 102 16.71 -3.20 -6.64
N LEU A 103 17.92 -2.67 -6.82
CA LEU A 103 19.10 -3.05 -6.07
C LEU A 103 19.26 -2.05 -4.93
N HIS A 104 19.28 -2.57 -3.71
CA HIS A 104 19.46 -1.79 -2.48
C HIS A 104 20.84 -2.04 -1.91
N PHE A 105 21.51 -1.00 -1.47
CA PHE A 105 22.68 -1.09 -0.62
C PHE A 105 22.35 -0.63 0.78
N ASN A 106 22.53 -1.51 1.74
CA ASN A 106 22.23 -1.27 3.14
C ASN A 106 23.51 -1.34 3.96
N GLY A 107 23.63 -0.45 4.94
CA GLY A 107 24.67 -0.56 5.95
C GLY A 107 24.44 -1.77 6.87
N PHE A 108 25.47 -2.16 7.66
CA PHE A 108 25.33 -3.24 8.65
C PHE A 108 24.33 -2.93 9.77
N ASP A 109 23.93 -1.67 9.90
CA ASP A 109 22.87 -1.19 10.77
C ASP A 109 21.45 -1.32 10.17
N ASN A 110 21.33 -1.97 9.01
CA ASN A 110 20.12 -2.08 8.19
C ASN A 110 19.55 -0.74 7.67
N THR A 111 20.31 0.33 7.70
CA THR A 111 19.89 1.58 7.05
C THR A 111 20.12 1.50 5.55
N GLU A 112 19.09 1.81 4.75
CA GLU A 112 19.24 1.95 3.30
C GLU A 112 20.11 3.16 3.00
N LYS A 113 21.28 2.93 2.40
CA LYS A 113 22.19 4.00 1.98
C LYS A 113 21.77 4.56 0.62
N TRP A 114 21.44 3.67 -0.32
CA TRP A 114 20.92 4.03 -1.62
C TRP A 114 20.23 2.85 -2.31
N LYS A 115 19.46 3.18 -3.34
CA LYS A 115 18.85 2.19 -4.23
C LYS A 115 18.89 2.65 -5.68
N ILE A 116 18.99 1.69 -6.61
CA ILE A 116 18.93 1.92 -8.05
C ILE A 116 18.02 0.88 -8.71
N THR A 117 17.37 1.28 -9.78
CA THR A 117 16.58 0.35 -10.61
C THR A 117 17.46 -0.25 -11.70
N ILE A 118 17.46 -1.57 -11.84
CA ILE A 118 18.19 -2.31 -12.85
C ILE A 118 17.24 -3.10 -13.75
N ASP A 119 17.70 -3.61 -14.88
CA ASP A 119 16.85 -4.21 -15.91
C ASP A 119 16.32 -5.62 -15.56
N SER A 120 17.12 -6.43 -14.87
CA SER A 120 16.77 -7.80 -14.47
C SER A 120 17.59 -8.28 -13.27
N GLU A 121 17.50 -9.56 -12.95
CA GLU A 121 18.25 -10.18 -11.84
C GLU A 121 19.76 -10.10 -12.06
N ILE A 122 20.50 -9.90 -10.96
CA ILE A 122 21.96 -9.92 -10.94
C ILE A 122 22.42 -11.36 -11.11
N ILE A 123 23.47 -11.54 -11.93
CA ILE A 123 24.10 -12.83 -12.15
C ILE A 123 25.45 -12.86 -11.43
N GLY A 124 25.58 -13.79 -10.49
CA GLY A 124 26.80 -13.96 -9.69
C GLY A 124 26.97 -12.89 -8.63
N ASP A 125 28.20 -12.54 -8.32
CA ASP A 125 28.55 -11.65 -7.22
C ASP A 125 28.74 -10.19 -7.69
N ILE A 126 28.53 -9.27 -6.77
CA ILE A 126 28.90 -7.87 -6.95
C ILE A 126 30.37 -7.73 -6.51
N VAL A 127 31.22 -7.25 -7.40
CA VAL A 127 32.67 -7.18 -7.20
C VAL A 127 33.10 -5.73 -6.97
N GLU A 128 33.93 -5.51 -5.97
CA GLU A 128 34.60 -4.22 -5.75
C GLU A 128 35.74 -4.03 -6.75
N VAL A 129 35.75 -2.91 -7.44
CA VAL A 129 36.80 -2.57 -8.41
C VAL A 129 37.23 -1.12 -8.23
N ASP A 130 38.49 -0.83 -8.47
CA ASP A 130 39.00 0.53 -8.66
C ASP A 130 39.22 0.76 -10.17
N TRP A 131 38.10 1.01 -10.88
CA TRP A 131 38.09 1.15 -12.35
C TRP A 131 39.01 2.25 -12.83
N TYR A 132 39.07 3.35 -12.11
CA TYR A 132 39.87 4.51 -12.50
C TYR A 132 41.29 4.51 -11.92
N LYS A 133 41.67 3.53 -11.11
CA LYS A 133 42.97 3.44 -10.41
C LYS A 133 43.30 4.69 -9.59
N ASN A 134 42.27 5.22 -8.95
CA ASN A 134 42.36 6.45 -8.14
C ASN A 134 42.04 6.21 -6.66
N ASN A 135 42.04 4.95 -6.24
CA ASN A 135 41.72 4.51 -4.90
C ASN A 135 40.25 4.77 -4.48
N LYS A 136 39.34 4.99 -5.45
CA LYS A 136 37.91 5.05 -5.21
C LYS A 136 37.27 3.76 -5.68
N ILE A 137 36.50 3.14 -4.81
CA ILE A 137 35.84 1.86 -5.09
C ILE A 137 34.57 2.09 -5.89
N GLN A 138 34.32 1.19 -6.83
CA GLN A 138 33.07 1.04 -7.55
C GLN A 138 32.61 -0.42 -7.43
N TYR A 139 31.33 -0.64 -7.62
CA TYR A 139 30.68 -1.95 -7.62
C TYR A 139 30.38 -2.38 -9.05
N LEU A 140 31.03 -3.46 -9.49
CA LEU A 140 30.87 -4.06 -10.81
C LEU A 140 29.99 -5.30 -10.69
N PHE A 141 28.94 -5.37 -11.51
CA PHE A 141 28.07 -6.54 -11.62
C PHE A 141 27.38 -6.57 -12.98
N ASN A 142 26.74 -7.68 -13.29
CA ASN A 142 25.96 -7.80 -14.50
C ASN A 142 24.60 -8.46 -14.28
N THR A 143 23.71 -8.14 -15.19
CA THR A 143 22.47 -8.86 -15.45
C THR A 143 22.63 -9.72 -16.72
N ALA A 144 21.55 -10.39 -17.14
CA ALA A 144 21.60 -11.16 -18.39
C ALA A 144 21.89 -10.31 -19.63
N THR A 145 21.61 -9.00 -19.59
CA THR A 145 21.67 -8.12 -20.79
C THR A 145 22.57 -6.91 -20.62
N ARG A 146 23.01 -6.59 -19.40
CA ARG A 146 23.78 -5.37 -19.13
C ARG A 146 24.88 -5.58 -18.11
N ILE A 147 25.95 -4.79 -18.23
CA ILE A 147 27.01 -4.65 -17.22
C ILE A 147 26.86 -3.28 -16.57
N TYR A 148 26.88 -3.27 -15.26
CA TYR A 148 26.77 -2.08 -14.42
C TYR A 148 28.07 -1.80 -13.68
N LEU A 149 28.39 -0.53 -13.57
CA LEU A 149 29.41 -0.01 -12.68
C LEU A 149 28.79 1.13 -11.87
N VAL A 150 28.79 0.99 -10.57
CA VAL A 150 28.10 1.92 -9.64
C VAL A 150 29.10 2.41 -8.62
N ASP A 151 29.11 3.71 -8.32
CA ASP A 151 29.95 4.27 -7.26
C ASP A 151 29.37 3.99 -5.86
N VAL A 152 30.13 4.29 -4.83
CA VAL A 152 29.73 4.09 -3.42
C VAL A 152 28.48 4.91 -3.01
N LEU A 153 28.10 5.91 -3.79
CA LEU A 153 26.92 6.74 -3.57
C LEU A 153 25.69 6.28 -4.34
N GLY A 154 25.80 5.18 -5.10
CA GLY A 154 24.71 4.65 -5.92
C GLY A 154 24.57 5.27 -7.30
N ASN A 155 25.54 6.07 -7.76
CA ASN A 155 25.50 6.64 -9.10
C ASN A 155 26.08 5.68 -10.12
N ILE A 156 25.39 5.50 -11.24
CA ILE A 156 25.92 4.72 -12.36
C ILE A 156 27.04 5.50 -13.03
N VAL A 157 28.21 4.89 -13.10
CA VAL A 157 29.42 5.47 -13.67
C VAL A 157 29.38 5.40 -15.20
N LYS A 158 29.55 6.52 -15.90
CA LYS A 158 29.62 6.53 -17.37
C LYS A 158 30.87 5.80 -17.88
N PRO A 159 30.78 5.01 -18.97
CA PRO A 159 29.68 4.89 -19.91
C PRO A 159 28.64 3.80 -19.58
N PHE A 160 28.65 3.26 -18.37
CA PHE A 160 27.72 2.22 -17.94
C PHE A 160 26.28 2.76 -17.79
N PRO A 161 25.23 1.88 -17.85
CA PRO A 161 25.34 0.44 -18.10
C PRO A 161 25.68 0.13 -19.56
N LEU A 162 26.56 -0.85 -19.78
CA LEU A 162 26.88 -1.36 -21.11
C LEU A 162 25.88 -2.46 -21.49
N THR A 163 25.29 -2.34 -22.68
CA THR A 163 24.39 -3.38 -23.22
C THR A 163 25.19 -4.50 -23.84
N LEU A 164 24.90 -5.74 -23.45
CA LEU A 164 25.51 -6.92 -24.02
C LEU A 164 24.84 -7.27 -25.36
N PRO A 165 25.61 -7.63 -26.39
CA PRO A 165 25.06 -8.01 -27.70
C PRO A 165 24.27 -9.31 -27.66
N VAL A 166 24.55 -10.18 -26.68
CA VAL A 166 23.88 -11.46 -26.44
C VAL A 166 23.62 -11.61 -24.94
N LYS A 167 22.50 -12.23 -24.59
CA LYS A 167 22.21 -12.56 -23.19
C LYS A 167 23.26 -13.53 -22.64
N THR A 168 23.75 -13.24 -21.46
CA THR A 168 24.70 -14.08 -20.75
C THR A 168 24.03 -14.74 -19.53
N GLN A 169 24.57 -15.89 -19.13
CA GLN A 169 24.28 -16.54 -17.84
C GLN A 169 25.52 -16.55 -16.95
N ASN A 170 26.62 -15.96 -17.40
CA ASN A 170 27.87 -15.93 -16.70
C ASN A 170 28.06 -14.59 -15.99
N GLN A 171 28.70 -14.67 -14.85
CA GLN A 171 29.16 -13.50 -14.10
C GLN A 171 30.27 -12.77 -14.83
N VAL A 172 30.31 -11.43 -14.69
CA VAL A 172 31.46 -10.63 -15.09
C VAL A 172 32.62 -10.86 -14.12
N HIS A 173 33.83 -11.03 -14.67
CA HIS A 173 35.07 -11.11 -13.90
C HIS A 173 35.99 -9.93 -14.24
N GLN A 174 36.79 -9.53 -13.24
CA GLN A 174 37.83 -8.52 -13.41
C GLN A 174 39.09 -9.15 -13.99
#